data_7635f5c3a22dde9bf5da6933845b2eff
#
_entry.id   7635f5c3a22dde9bf5da6933845b2eff
#
_cell.length_a   1.000
_cell.length_b   1.000
_cell.length_c   1.000
_cell.angle_alpha   90.00
_cell.angle_beta   90.00
_cell.angle_gamma   90.00
#
_symmetry.space_group_name_H-M   'P 1'
#
loop_
_entity.id
_entity.type
_entity.pdbx_description
1 polymer ?
#
loop_
_entity_poly.entity_id
_entity_poly.type
_entity_poly.pdbx_seq_one_letter_code
_entity_poly.pdbx_strand_id
1 'polypeptide(L)'
;MTTTVEQVVTALEQRYPVELASDWDAVGLVCGDPAASVQHVLFAVDPVLSVVDEALAVGADMIVAHHPLFLHGVHSVAPITPKGRVVHTLISHGIALYLSLIHI
;
A
#
# COMPACT_ATOMS: atom_id res chain seq x y z
N MET A 1 4.59 13.67 18.75
CA MET A 1 5.26 13.34 17.47
C MET A 1 4.32 12.55 16.61
N THR A 2 4.30 12.85 15.33
CA THR A 2 3.43 12.18 14.37
C THR A 2 4.24 11.19 13.56
N THR A 3 3.76 9.95 13.47
CA THR A 3 4.35 8.95 12.58
C THR A 3 3.92 9.23 11.15
N THR A 4 4.85 9.13 10.22
CA THR A 4 4.58 9.33 8.79
C THR A 4 4.61 8.03 8.01
N VAL A 5 4.05 8.05 6.80
CA VAL A 5 4.12 6.93 5.86
C VAL A 5 5.58 6.50 5.66
N GLU A 6 6.48 7.46 5.44
CA GLU A 6 7.91 7.19 5.24
C GLU A 6 8.54 6.47 6.43
N GLN A 7 8.17 6.83 7.65
CA GLN A 7 8.69 6.16 8.85
C GLN A 7 8.21 4.73 8.95
N VAL A 8 6.94 4.45 8.59
CA VAL A 8 6.42 3.08 8.55
C VAL A 8 7.15 2.27 7.49
N VAL A 9 7.35 2.82 6.29
CA VAL A 9 8.09 2.17 5.21
C VAL A 9 9.51 1.84 5.67
N THR A 10 10.21 2.79 6.28
CA THR A 10 11.57 2.58 6.78
C THR A 10 11.63 1.44 7.81
N ALA A 11 10.69 1.40 8.74
CA ALA A 11 10.63 0.35 9.75
C ALA A 11 10.41 -1.03 9.13
N LEU A 12 9.54 -1.12 8.12
CA LEU A 12 9.27 -2.38 7.41
C LEU A 12 10.47 -2.82 6.57
N GLU A 13 11.16 -1.89 5.91
CA GLU A 13 12.35 -2.20 5.11
C GLU A 13 13.52 -2.67 5.96
N GLN A 14 13.63 -2.22 7.21
CA GLN A 14 14.65 -2.71 8.13
C GLN A 14 14.43 -4.18 8.49
N ARG A 15 13.17 -4.61 8.61
CA ARG A 15 12.82 -6.01 8.92
C ARG A 15 12.75 -6.90 7.69
N TYR A 16 12.30 -6.34 6.56
CA TYR A 16 12.08 -7.05 5.31
C TYR A 16 12.77 -6.28 4.18
N PRO A 17 14.12 -6.35 4.09
CA PRO A 17 14.87 -5.56 3.12
C PRO A 17 14.44 -5.79 1.68
N VAL A 18 14.36 -4.72 0.91
CA VAL A 18 13.97 -4.77 -0.51
C VAL A 18 14.96 -5.63 -1.31
N GLU A 19 16.22 -5.68 -0.90
CA GLU A 19 17.25 -6.49 -1.54
C GLU A 19 16.96 -7.99 -1.52
N LEU A 20 16.08 -8.45 -0.63
CA LEU A 20 15.64 -9.84 -0.57
C LEU A 20 14.55 -10.16 -1.59
N ALA A 21 13.98 -9.15 -2.25
CA ALA A 21 12.96 -9.35 -3.27
C ALA A 21 13.56 -9.95 -4.51
N SER A 22 12.81 -10.86 -5.17
CA SER A 22 13.15 -11.33 -6.50
C SER A 22 12.86 -10.22 -7.52
N ASP A 23 13.50 -10.28 -8.69
CA ASP A 23 13.33 -9.25 -9.73
C ASP A 23 11.86 -9.07 -10.16
N TRP A 24 11.06 -10.13 -10.04
CA TRP A 24 9.63 -10.09 -10.39
C TRP A 24 8.73 -9.66 -9.24
N ASP A 25 9.26 -9.53 -8.02
CA ASP A 25 8.46 -9.10 -6.86
C ASP A 25 8.22 -7.59 -6.94
N ALA A 26 6.95 -7.19 -6.86
CA ALA A 26 6.58 -5.78 -6.83
C ALA A 26 6.47 -5.33 -5.37
N VAL A 27 7.56 -4.83 -4.81
CA VAL A 27 7.60 -4.31 -3.44
C VAL A 27 7.81 -2.81 -3.44
N GLY A 28 7.39 -2.14 -2.38
CA GLY A 28 7.56 -0.71 -2.20
C GLY A 28 6.24 0.04 -2.10
N LEU A 29 6.35 1.37 -2.05
CA LEU A 29 5.20 2.25 -1.95
C LEU A 29 4.50 2.37 -3.30
N VAL A 30 3.26 1.91 -3.38
CA VAL A 30 2.46 1.96 -4.61
C VAL A 30 1.84 3.35 -4.79
N CYS A 31 1.28 3.90 -3.74
CA CYS A 31 0.70 5.23 -3.75
C CYS A 31 0.65 5.79 -2.33
N GLY A 32 0.50 7.10 -2.23
CA GLY A 32 0.45 7.81 -0.97
C GLY A 32 1.61 8.77 -0.82
N ASP A 33 1.40 9.78 0.02
CA ASP A 33 2.39 10.80 0.32
C ASP A 33 3.30 10.30 1.45
N PRO A 34 4.63 10.17 1.22
CA PRO A 34 5.56 9.74 2.28
C PRO A 34 5.52 10.63 3.54
N ALA A 35 5.16 11.88 3.39
CA ALA A 35 5.10 12.83 4.51
C ALA A 35 3.76 12.81 5.26
N ALA A 36 2.76 12.07 4.77
CA ALA A 36 1.45 12.03 5.41
C ALA A 36 1.49 11.31 6.75
N SER A 37 0.68 11.78 7.70
CA SER A 37 0.57 11.21 9.03
C SER A 37 -0.13 9.85 9.01
N VAL A 38 0.37 8.91 9.80
CA VAL A 38 -0.22 7.58 9.95
C VAL A 38 -0.48 7.30 11.43
N GLN A 39 -1.74 7.01 11.75
CA GLN A 39 -2.15 6.59 13.10
C GLN A 39 -2.68 5.15 13.09
N HIS A 40 -3.18 4.69 11.94
CA HIS A 40 -3.82 3.39 11.82
C HIS A 40 -3.36 2.70 10.54
N VAL A 41 -2.71 1.54 10.69
CA VAL A 41 -2.24 0.70 9.57
C VAL A 41 -3.10 -0.55 9.51
N LEU A 42 -3.59 -0.87 8.32
CA LEU A 42 -4.30 -2.11 8.06
C LEU A 42 -3.37 -3.07 7.30
N PHE A 43 -3.16 -4.26 7.85
CA PHE A 43 -2.40 -5.31 7.17
C PHE A 43 -3.34 -6.23 6.41
N ALA A 44 -2.96 -6.58 5.18
CA ALA A 44 -3.76 -7.44 4.34
C ALA A 44 -2.88 -8.31 3.45
N VAL A 45 -3.43 -9.40 2.93
CA VAL A 45 -2.73 -10.24 1.95
C VAL A 45 -2.87 -9.61 0.57
N ASP A 46 -4.08 -9.26 0.18
CA ASP A 46 -4.39 -8.74 -1.16
C ASP A 46 -4.88 -7.30 -1.12
N PRO A 47 -4.34 -6.42 -1.98
CA PRO A 47 -4.80 -5.03 -2.07
C PRO A 47 -6.01 -4.91 -3.02
N VAL A 48 -7.14 -5.45 -2.62
CA VAL A 48 -8.38 -5.47 -3.40
C VAL A 48 -9.42 -4.50 -2.85
N LEU A 49 -10.49 -4.21 -3.63
CA LEU A 49 -11.50 -3.22 -3.23
C LEU A 49 -12.15 -3.52 -1.88
N SER A 50 -12.42 -4.79 -1.56
CA SER A 50 -13.00 -5.14 -0.26
C SER A 50 -12.08 -4.74 0.91
N VAL A 51 -10.76 -4.81 0.72
CA VAL A 51 -9.78 -4.36 1.71
C VAL A 51 -9.77 -2.83 1.80
N VAL A 52 -9.89 -2.15 0.67
CA VAL A 52 -10.00 -0.68 0.64
C VAL A 52 -11.25 -0.23 1.39
N ASP A 53 -12.38 -0.90 1.16
CA ASP A 53 -13.63 -0.61 1.88
C ASP A 53 -13.47 -0.82 3.39
N GLU A 54 -12.77 -1.87 3.80
CA GLU A 54 -12.46 -2.12 5.20
C GLU A 54 -11.57 -1.01 5.78
N ALA A 55 -10.55 -0.60 5.04
CA ALA A 55 -9.67 0.49 5.46
C ALA A 55 -10.45 1.79 5.71
N LEU A 56 -11.40 2.10 4.82
CA LEU A 56 -12.28 3.26 4.99
C LEU A 56 -13.16 3.11 6.23
N ALA A 57 -13.72 1.92 6.45
CA ALA A 57 -14.61 1.66 7.57
C ALA A 57 -13.91 1.79 8.93
N VAL A 58 -12.64 1.38 9.03
CA VAL A 58 -11.86 1.44 10.28
C VAL A 58 -11.02 2.71 10.40
N GLY A 59 -11.04 3.58 9.41
CA GLY A 59 -10.27 4.82 9.43
C GLY A 59 -8.77 4.62 9.27
N ALA A 60 -8.36 3.62 8.50
CA ALA A 60 -6.95 3.37 8.25
C ALA A 60 -6.34 4.46 7.35
N ASP A 61 -5.09 4.82 7.64
CA ASP A 61 -4.33 5.80 6.86
C ASP A 61 -3.37 5.14 5.89
N MET A 62 -3.09 3.85 6.10
CA MET A 62 -2.13 3.11 5.30
C MET A 62 -2.52 1.63 5.27
N ILE A 63 -2.35 1.01 4.10
CA ILE A 63 -2.50 -0.44 3.92
C ILE A 63 -1.11 -1.00 3.63
N VAL A 64 -0.74 -2.06 4.35
CA VAL A 64 0.46 -2.86 4.06
C VAL A 64 -0.02 -4.22 3.55
N ALA A 65 0.29 -4.54 2.31
CA ALA A 65 -0.15 -5.77 1.67
C ALA A 65 1.04 -6.64 1.26
N HIS A 66 0.79 -7.93 1.11
CA HIS A 66 1.81 -8.90 0.69
C HIS A 66 1.78 -9.14 -0.82
N HIS A 67 0.60 -9.38 -1.40
CA HIS A 67 0.46 -9.59 -2.83
C HIS A 67 0.44 -8.26 -3.59
N PRO A 68 1.05 -8.21 -4.79
CA PRO A 68 1.12 -6.96 -5.54
C PRO A 68 -0.24 -6.57 -6.14
N LEU A 69 -0.45 -5.26 -6.29
CA LEU A 69 -1.57 -4.73 -7.06
C LEU A 69 -1.27 -4.81 -8.56
N PHE A 70 -0.05 -4.38 -8.93
CA PHE A 70 0.43 -4.42 -10.30
C PHE A 70 1.75 -5.19 -10.38
N LEU A 71 1.85 -6.18 -11.29
CA LEU A 71 3.10 -6.86 -11.60
C LEU A 71 3.77 -6.26 -12.83
N HIS A 72 2.99 -5.62 -13.69
CA HIS A 72 3.46 -5.03 -14.94
C HIS A 72 3.19 -3.53 -14.93
N GLY A 73 3.92 -2.79 -15.75
CA GLY A 73 3.66 -1.38 -15.93
C GLY A 73 2.24 -1.14 -16.45
N VAL A 74 1.64 -0.03 -16.05
CA VAL A 74 0.28 0.32 -16.45
C VAL A 74 0.27 1.69 -17.14
N HIS A 75 -0.70 1.89 -18.03
CA HIS A 75 -0.85 3.15 -18.75
C HIS A 75 -1.97 4.03 -18.19
N SER A 76 -2.78 3.48 -17.27
CA SER A 76 -3.89 4.23 -16.68
C SER A 76 -4.22 3.65 -15.31
N VAL A 77 -4.59 4.55 -14.38
CA VAL A 77 -5.14 4.20 -13.08
C VAL A 77 -6.53 4.81 -12.90
N ALA A 78 -7.20 5.10 -14.02
CA ALA A 78 -8.56 5.61 -13.98
C ALA A 78 -9.52 4.59 -13.34
N PRO A 79 -10.56 5.05 -12.62
CA PRO A 79 -11.46 4.15 -11.88
C PRO A 79 -12.47 3.43 -12.77
N ILE A 80 -12.00 2.92 -13.89
CA ILE A 80 -12.79 2.17 -14.88
C ILE A 80 -12.41 0.69 -14.92
N THR A 81 -11.40 0.31 -14.12
CA THR A 81 -10.98 -1.08 -13.91
C THR A 81 -10.94 -1.36 -12.42
N PRO A 82 -10.99 -2.65 -11.98
CA PRO A 82 -10.89 -2.95 -10.55
C PRO A 82 -9.62 -2.39 -9.90
N LYS A 83 -8.47 -2.55 -10.55
CA LYS A 83 -7.20 -2.03 -10.00
C LYS A 83 -7.14 -0.50 -10.03
N GLY A 84 -7.67 0.12 -11.08
CA GLY A 84 -7.78 1.58 -11.14
C GLY A 84 -8.67 2.14 -10.04
N ARG A 85 -9.78 1.44 -9.72
CA ARG A 85 -10.64 1.83 -8.60
C ARG A 85 -9.92 1.77 -7.26
N VAL A 86 -9.08 0.76 -7.04
CA VAL A 86 -8.28 0.66 -5.82
C VAL A 86 -7.38 1.89 -5.69
N VAL A 87 -6.60 2.20 -6.71
CA VAL A 87 -5.68 3.35 -6.69
C VAL A 87 -6.43 4.66 -6.51
N HIS A 88 -7.48 4.86 -7.30
CA HIS A 88 -8.27 6.10 -7.25
C HIS A 88 -8.88 6.32 -5.85
N THR A 89 -9.47 5.27 -5.28
CA THR A 89 -10.10 5.35 -3.96
C THR A 89 -9.07 5.65 -2.88
N LEU A 90 -7.92 4.97 -2.93
CA LEU A 90 -6.85 5.19 -1.96
C LEU A 90 -6.34 6.64 -2.00
N ILE A 91 -6.02 7.14 -3.20
CA ILE A 91 -5.52 8.51 -3.36
C ILE A 91 -6.57 9.53 -2.94
N SER A 92 -7.83 9.31 -3.33
CA SER A 92 -8.93 10.23 -3.00
C SER A 92 -9.18 10.35 -1.50
N HIS A 93 -8.87 9.31 -0.73
CA HIS A 93 -9.08 9.29 0.72
C HIS A 93 -7.78 9.44 1.52
N GLY A 94 -6.66 9.71 0.84
CA GLY A 94 -5.39 9.92 1.51
C GLY A 94 -4.81 8.67 2.18
N ILE A 95 -5.10 7.48 1.65
CA ILE A 95 -4.62 6.21 2.19
C ILE A 95 -3.40 5.76 1.38
N ALA A 96 -2.29 5.48 2.05
CA ALA A 96 -1.10 4.93 1.41
C ALA A 96 -1.20 3.42 1.26
N LEU A 97 -0.61 2.87 0.20
CA LEU A 97 -0.48 1.42 -0.01
C LEU A 97 0.99 1.06 -0.17
N TYR A 98 1.47 0.17 0.67
CA TYR A 98 2.84 -0.34 0.64
C TYR A 98 2.81 -1.86 0.49
N LEU A 99 3.63 -2.37 -0.43
CA LEU A 99 3.79 -3.81 -0.67
C LEU A 99 5.09 -4.27 -0.01
N SER A 100 4.99 -5.26 0.87
CA SER A 100 6.10 -5.72 1.68
C SER A 100 6.36 -7.22 1.49
N LEU A 101 7.59 -7.66 1.79
CA LEU A 101 7.97 -9.06 1.83
C LEU A 101 7.52 -9.76 3.12
N ILE A 102 6.59 -9.19 3.87
CA ILE A 102 6.08 -9.80 5.09
C ILE A 102 5.57 -11.22 4.78
N HIS A 103 6.12 -12.19 5.48
CA HIS A 103 5.61 -13.56 5.43
C HIS A 103 4.47 -13.69 6.43
N ILE A 104 3.30 -13.89 5.89
CA ILE A 104 2.08 -14.03 6.68
C ILE A 104 1.76 -15.51 6.86
#